data_f5b572aa3904784fdfae414a10de13b7
#
_entry.id   f5b572aa3904784fdfae414a10de13b7
#
_cell.length_a   1.000
_cell.length_b   1.000
_cell.length_c   1.000
_cell.angle_alpha   90.00
_cell.angle_beta   90.00
_cell.angle_gamma   90.00
#
_symmetry.space_group_name_H-M   'P 1'
#
loop_
_entity.id
_entity.type
_entity.pdbx_description
1 polymer ?
#
loop_
_entity_poly.entity_id
_entity_poly.type
_entity_poly.pdbx_seq_one_letter_code
_entity_poly.pdbx_strand_id
1 'polypeptide(L)'
;TATLGFTHFQPAQPTTVGKRACLWLLELCMDFDAIREFRDTIPMRGVKGTTGTQASYLSLFEGDHGKVKRLDEMVARAMGFERVLPITGQTYTRKIDARAAALIAGLAQSLHKLANDIRLLQHLKEIEEPFEKTQVGSSAMAYKRNPMRAERLTALSRHIITLSAEPAQTAAEQWLD
;
A
#
# COMPACT_ATOMS: atom_id res chain seq x y z
N THR A 1 -1.72 11.28 -28.94
CA THR A 1 -1.33 12.67 -29.12
C THR A 1 0.17 12.81 -28.90
N ALA A 2 0.89 13.47 -29.84
CA ALA A 2 2.29 13.81 -29.70
C ALA A 2 2.46 14.91 -28.63
N THR A 3 3.55 14.85 -27.90
CA THR A 3 3.94 15.85 -26.91
C THR A 3 5.45 15.91 -26.78
N LEU A 4 5.97 16.92 -26.11
CA LEU A 4 7.39 17.08 -25.87
C LEU A 4 7.82 16.26 -24.63
N GLY A 5 8.88 15.49 -24.79
CA GLY A 5 9.56 14.85 -23.67
C GLY A 5 10.52 15.81 -23.00
N PHE A 6 10.67 15.65 -21.66
CA PHE A 6 11.60 16.42 -20.87
C PHE A 6 12.60 15.51 -20.16
N THR A 7 13.84 15.91 -20.10
CA THR A 7 14.88 15.34 -19.23
C THR A 7 15.56 16.49 -18.51
N HIS A 8 15.87 16.33 -17.24
CA HIS A 8 16.44 17.40 -16.40
C HIS A 8 15.63 18.72 -16.47
N PHE A 9 14.30 18.63 -16.60
CA PHE A 9 13.40 19.78 -16.84
C PHE A 9 13.69 20.57 -18.13
N GLN A 10 14.48 20.01 -19.04
CA GLN A 10 14.77 20.65 -20.33
C GLN A 10 14.04 19.91 -21.45
N PRO A 11 13.57 20.64 -22.47
CA PRO A 11 13.02 20.05 -23.68
C PRO A 11 14.00 19.05 -24.28
N ALA A 12 13.51 17.86 -24.58
CA ALA A 12 14.30 16.79 -25.18
C ALA A 12 13.69 16.34 -26.52
N GLN A 13 13.29 15.09 -26.61
CA GLN A 13 12.75 14.53 -27.86
C GLN A 13 11.21 14.45 -27.80
N PRO A 14 10.53 14.44 -28.97
CA PRO A 14 9.11 14.16 -29.03
C PRO A 14 8.76 12.79 -28.42
N THR A 15 7.63 12.73 -27.75
CA THR A 15 7.04 11.52 -27.19
C THR A 15 5.53 11.53 -27.41
N THR A 16 4.79 10.70 -26.69
CA THR A 16 3.33 10.71 -26.71
C THR A 16 2.76 10.80 -25.29
N VAL A 17 1.58 11.39 -25.16
CA VAL A 17 0.81 11.41 -23.90
C VAL A 17 0.57 9.97 -23.41
N GLY A 18 0.26 9.04 -24.34
CA GLY A 18 0.05 7.64 -24.00
C GLY A 18 1.29 6.99 -23.39
N LYS A 19 2.48 7.21 -23.97
CA LYS A 19 3.74 6.69 -23.43
C LYS A 19 4.00 7.25 -22.01
N ARG A 20 3.74 8.53 -21.78
CA ARG A 20 3.86 9.16 -20.47
C ARG A 20 2.90 8.52 -19.46
N ALA A 21 1.64 8.32 -19.83
CA ALA A 21 0.65 7.64 -19.01
C ALA A 21 1.03 6.18 -18.68
N CYS A 22 1.65 5.47 -19.62
CA CYS A 22 2.13 4.11 -19.41
C CYS A 22 3.24 4.03 -18.34
N LEU A 23 4.04 5.10 -18.13
CA LEU A 23 5.03 5.10 -17.05
C LEU A 23 4.35 5.11 -15.68
N TRP A 24 3.30 5.92 -15.51
CA TRP A 24 2.51 5.93 -14.28
C TRP A 24 1.76 4.60 -14.07
N LEU A 25 1.17 4.08 -15.15
CA LEU A 25 0.44 2.80 -15.12
C LEU A 25 1.35 1.63 -14.74
N LEU A 26 2.57 1.58 -15.26
CA LEU A 26 3.54 0.53 -14.93
C LEU A 26 3.80 0.45 -13.42
N GLU A 27 4.04 1.58 -12.77
CA GLU A 27 4.29 1.60 -11.33
C GLU A 27 3.06 1.17 -10.52
N LEU A 28 1.87 1.64 -10.90
CA LEU A 28 0.62 1.21 -10.27
C LEU A 28 0.34 -0.30 -10.46
N CYS A 29 0.72 -0.88 -11.61
CA CYS A 29 0.62 -2.32 -11.82
C CYS A 29 1.60 -3.08 -10.90
N MET A 30 2.83 -2.60 -10.74
CA MET A 30 3.80 -3.19 -9.82
C MET A 30 3.29 -3.17 -8.37
N ASP A 31 2.73 -2.05 -7.93
CA ASP A 31 2.13 -1.92 -6.60
C ASP A 31 0.93 -2.86 -6.42
N PHE A 32 0.06 -2.92 -7.43
CA PHE A 32 -1.10 -3.82 -7.42
C PHE A 32 -0.68 -5.29 -7.29
N ASP A 33 0.31 -5.72 -8.07
CA ASP A 33 0.81 -7.10 -8.02
C ASP A 33 1.42 -7.42 -6.65
N ALA A 34 2.21 -6.52 -6.08
CA ALA A 34 2.81 -6.69 -4.77
C ALA A 34 1.76 -6.76 -3.63
N ILE A 35 0.75 -5.91 -3.67
CA ILE A 35 -0.36 -5.93 -2.69
C ILE A 35 -1.19 -7.21 -2.86
N ARG A 36 -1.46 -7.62 -4.08
CA ARG A 36 -2.19 -8.86 -4.38
C ARG A 36 -1.44 -10.08 -3.84
N GLU A 37 -0.14 -10.19 -4.13
CA GLU A 37 0.69 -11.28 -3.62
C GLU A 37 0.70 -11.32 -2.09
N PHE A 38 0.84 -10.17 -1.44
CA PHE A 38 0.77 -10.08 0.02
C PHE A 38 -0.57 -10.54 0.56
N ARG A 39 -1.68 -10.07 0.00
CA ARG A 39 -3.05 -10.48 0.38
C ARG A 39 -3.23 -11.99 0.26
N ASP A 40 -2.79 -12.57 -0.85
CA ASP A 40 -2.99 -13.99 -1.17
C ASP A 40 -2.06 -14.91 -0.34
N THR A 41 -0.99 -14.36 0.22
CA THR A 41 0.01 -15.14 0.98
C THR A 41 0.07 -14.83 2.47
N ILE A 42 -0.73 -13.86 2.96
CA ILE A 42 -0.74 -13.50 4.37
C ILE A 42 -1.18 -14.69 5.23
N PRO A 43 -0.39 -15.11 6.24
CA PRO A 43 -0.75 -16.23 7.09
C PRO A 43 -1.70 -15.80 8.21
N MET A 44 -2.63 -16.66 8.56
CA MET A 44 -3.38 -16.53 9.80
C MET A 44 -2.45 -16.72 11.01
N ARG A 45 -2.74 -16.06 12.14
CA ARG A 45 -2.03 -16.30 13.41
C ARG A 45 -2.12 -17.76 13.84
N GLY A 46 -3.28 -18.37 13.66
CA GLY A 46 -3.60 -19.72 14.11
C GLY A 46 -4.23 -19.75 15.50
N VAL A 47 -4.65 -20.95 15.90
CA VAL A 47 -5.29 -21.26 17.19
C VAL A 47 -4.19 -21.60 18.20
N LYS A 48 -3.43 -20.58 18.64
CA LYS A 48 -2.20 -20.76 19.42
C LYS A 48 -2.39 -20.73 20.95
N GLY A 49 -3.53 -20.26 21.42
CA GLY A 49 -3.77 -20.05 22.85
C GLY A 49 -3.16 -18.73 23.37
N THR A 50 -3.19 -18.54 24.68
CA THR A 50 -2.84 -17.26 25.33
C THR A 50 -1.37 -16.91 25.16
N THR A 51 -0.49 -17.87 25.21
CA THR A 51 0.97 -17.69 25.12
C THR A 51 1.60 -18.27 23.86
N GLY A 52 0.76 -18.75 22.93
CA GLY A 52 1.25 -19.34 21.69
C GLY A 52 1.68 -20.82 21.79
N THR A 53 1.61 -21.41 22.97
CA THR A 53 2.12 -22.77 23.24
C THR A 53 1.19 -23.89 22.78
N GLN A 54 -0.09 -23.60 22.54
CA GLN A 54 -1.16 -24.56 22.24
C GLN A 54 -1.36 -25.65 23.31
N ALA A 55 -0.85 -25.44 24.54
CA ALA A 55 -0.87 -26.43 25.61
C ALA A 55 -2.29 -26.89 25.96
N SER A 56 -3.28 -26.01 25.96
CA SER A 56 -4.68 -26.34 26.22
C SER A 56 -5.24 -27.33 25.16
N TYR A 57 -4.92 -27.08 23.90
CA TYR A 57 -5.34 -27.98 22.81
C TYR A 57 -4.61 -29.30 22.83
N LEU A 58 -3.32 -29.28 23.20
CA LEU A 58 -2.56 -30.53 23.36
C LEU A 58 -3.13 -31.40 24.47
N SER A 59 -3.53 -30.80 25.59
CA SER A 59 -4.21 -31.47 26.67
C SER A 59 -5.58 -32.02 26.23
N LEU A 60 -6.37 -31.21 25.49
CA LEU A 60 -7.66 -31.65 24.94
C LEU A 60 -7.54 -32.86 24.02
N PHE A 61 -6.47 -32.96 23.26
CA PHE A 61 -6.18 -34.02 22.32
C PHE A 61 -5.28 -35.14 22.91
N GLU A 62 -5.19 -35.21 24.24
CA GLU A 62 -4.45 -36.26 24.94
C GLU A 62 -2.99 -36.43 24.50
N GLY A 63 -2.33 -35.32 24.19
CA GLY A 63 -0.94 -35.27 23.73
C GLY A 63 -0.72 -35.48 22.24
N ASP A 64 -1.78 -35.51 21.43
CA ASP A 64 -1.67 -35.68 19.98
C ASP A 64 -1.33 -34.36 19.28
N HIS A 65 -0.04 -34.12 19.03
CA HIS A 65 0.48 -32.97 18.30
C HIS A 65 -0.05 -32.89 16.86
N GLY A 66 -0.35 -34.02 16.23
CA GLY A 66 -0.90 -34.05 14.87
C GLY A 66 -2.28 -33.44 14.81
N LYS A 67 -3.14 -33.74 15.79
CA LYS A 67 -4.46 -33.13 15.91
C LYS A 67 -4.39 -31.62 16.19
N VAL A 68 -3.46 -31.17 17.02
CA VAL A 68 -3.25 -29.73 17.29
C VAL A 68 -2.87 -28.98 16.01
N LYS A 69 -1.93 -29.52 15.23
CA LYS A 69 -1.53 -28.93 13.96
C LYS A 69 -2.68 -28.90 12.95
N ARG A 70 -3.42 -30.01 12.87
CA ARG A 70 -4.60 -30.11 11.98
C ARG A 70 -5.71 -29.14 12.37
N LEU A 71 -5.91 -28.91 13.66
CA LEU A 71 -6.84 -27.88 14.15
C LEU A 71 -6.49 -26.49 13.60
N ASP A 72 -5.22 -26.07 13.69
CA ASP A 72 -4.73 -24.81 13.14
C ASP A 72 -5.06 -24.67 11.65
N GLU A 73 -4.73 -25.69 10.87
CA GLU A 73 -4.95 -25.70 9.42
C GLU A 73 -6.45 -25.66 9.06
N MET A 74 -7.28 -26.41 9.79
CA MET A 74 -8.73 -26.45 9.55
C MET A 74 -9.37 -25.09 9.86
N VAL A 75 -9.01 -24.46 10.97
CA VAL A 75 -9.55 -23.16 11.36
C VAL A 75 -9.09 -22.10 10.37
N ALA A 76 -7.80 -22.11 9.95
CA ALA A 76 -7.30 -21.16 8.97
C ALA A 76 -8.08 -21.25 7.64
N ARG A 77 -8.31 -22.46 7.13
CA ARG A 77 -9.11 -22.67 5.91
C ARG A 77 -10.56 -22.22 6.08
N ALA A 78 -11.17 -22.51 7.22
CA ALA A 78 -12.53 -22.04 7.51
C ALA A 78 -12.65 -20.52 7.56
N MET A 79 -11.55 -19.82 7.92
CA MET A 79 -11.44 -18.36 7.93
C MET A 79 -10.96 -17.76 6.59
N GLY A 80 -10.74 -18.60 5.56
CA GLY A 80 -10.31 -18.15 4.24
C GLY A 80 -8.80 -17.95 4.08
N PHE A 81 -7.97 -18.47 4.99
CA PHE A 81 -6.52 -18.38 4.91
C PHE A 81 -5.92 -19.71 4.43
N GLU A 82 -4.97 -19.64 3.53
CA GLU A 82 -4.24 -20.83 3.05
C GLU A 82 -3.07 -21.22 3.96
N ARG A 83 -2.57 -20.29 4.75
CA ARG A 83 -1.38 -20.44 5.58
C ARG A 83 -1.64 -20.09 7.03
N VAL A 84 -0.89 -20.76 7.91
CA VAL A 84 -0.84 -20.49 9.34
C VAL A 84 0.61 -20.16 9.72
N LEU A 85 0.79 -19.20 10.61
CA LEU A 85 2.10 -18.98 11.22
C LEU A 85 2.53 -20.23 12.01
N PRO A 86 3.73 -20.75 11.78
CA PRO A 86 4.18 -21.96 12.48
C PRO A 86 4.32 -21.76 13.98
N ILE A 87 4.67 -20.55 14.39
CA ILE A 87 4.86 -20.16 15.79
C ILE A 87 4.41 -18.72 16.00
N THR A 88 3.81 -18.46 17.14
CA THR A 88 3.47 -17.10 17.61
C THR A 88 3.60 -17.07 19.14
N GLY A 89 3.72 -15.88 19.72
CA GLY A 89 3.44 -15.64 21.14
C GLY A 89 1.94 -15.41 21.37
N GLN A 90 1.61 -14.51 22.29
CA GLN A 90 0.23 -14.07 22.49
C GLN A 90 -0.33 -13.42 21.23
N THR A 91 0.48 -12.69 20.50
CA THR A 91 0.14 -12.04 19.23
C THR A 91 0.96 -12.62 18.07
N TYR A 92 0.57 -12.28 16.85
CA TYR A 92 1.41 -12.56 15.68
C TYR A 92 2.53 -11.52 15.56
N THR A 93 3.56 -11.83 14.81
CA THR A 93 4.68 -10.92 14.55
C THR A 93 4.24 -9.62 13.86
N ARG A 94 4.62 -8.48 14.41
CA ARG A 94 4.32 -7.16 13.84
C ARG A 94 5.07 -6.89 12.53
N LYS A 95 5.94 -7.78 12.11
CA LYS A 95 6.52 -7.80 10.75
C LYS A 95 5.45 -7.83 9.66
N ILE A 96 4.30 -8.46 9.92
CA ILE A 96 3.18 -8.52 8.97
C ILE A 96 2.60 -7.11 8.78
N ASP A 97 2.35 -6.39 9.87
CA ASP A 97 1.83 -5.02 9.83
C ASP A 97 2.82 -4.07 9.15
N ALA A 98 4.11 -4.18 9.48
CA ALA A 98 5.16 -3.38 8.86
C ALA A 98 5.26 -3.63 7.34
N ARG A 99 5.13 -4.88 6.89
CA ARG A 99 5.08 -5.21 5.45
C ARG A 99 3.85 -4.64 4.77
N ALA A 100 2.67 -4.73 5.39
CA ALA A 100 1.45 -4.14 4.86
C ALA A 100 1.60 -2.62 4.71
N ALA A 101 2.12 -1.94 5.73
CA ALA A 101 2.35 -0.50 5.69
C ALA A 101 3.38 -0.09 4.62
N ALA A 102 4.43 -0.88 4.43
CA ALA A 102 5.42 -0.64 3.38
C ALA A 102 4.82 -0.75 1.97
N LEU A 103 3.94 -1.72 1.73
CA LEU A 103 3.23 -1.86 0.45
C LEU A 103 2.29 -0.68 0.18
N ILE A 104 1.55 -0.23 1.19
CA ILE A 104 0.69 0.96 1.08
C ILE A 104 1.54 2.22 0.84
N ALA A 105 2.70 2.33 1.47
CA ALA A 105 3.63 3.42 1.21
C ALA A 105 4.21 3.37 -0.21
N GLY A 106 4.47 2.19 -0.77
CA GLY A 106 4.85 2.01 -2.18
C GLY A 106 3.80 2.59 -3.12
N LEU A 107 2.55 2.19 -2.96
CA LEU A 107 1.43 2.78 -3.72
C LEU A 107 1.35 4.30 -3.55
N ALA A 108 1.55 4.81 -2.33
CA ALA A 108 1.56 6.26 -2.09
C ALA A 108 2.72 6.97 -2.80
N GLN A 109 3.88 6.33 -2.98
CA GLN A 109 5.00 6.86 -3.77
C GLN A 109 4.63 7.01 -5.24
N SER A 110 4.03 5.99 -5.85
CA SER A 110 3.55 6.03 -7.23
C SER A 110 2.50 7.12 -7.44
N LEU A 111 1.53 7.23 -6.52
CA LEU A 111 0.50 8.27 -6.56
C LEU A 111 1.06 9.68 -6.34
N HIS A 112 2.05 9.84 -5.47
CA HIS A 112 2.73 11.12 -5.26
C HIS A 112 3.46 11.58 -6.53
N LYS A 113 4.18 10.68 -7.19
CA LYS A 113 4.87 10.94 -8.44
C LYS A 113 3.91 11.33 -9.56
N LEU A 114 2.85 10.54 -9.77
CA LEU A 114 1.77 10.84 -10.71
C LEU A 114 1.18 12.24 -10.47
N ALA A 115 0.85 12.55 -9.22
CA ALA A 115 0.23 13.81 -8.86
C ALA A 115 1.18 15.00 -9.11
N ASN A 116 2.46 14.87 -8.82
CA ASN A 116 3.44 15.91 -9.14
C ASN A 116 3.58 16.12 -10.65
N ASP A 117 3.64 15.05 -11.43
CA ASP A 117 3.69 15.15 -12.89
C ASP A 117 2.46 15.86 -13.45
N ILE A 118 1.26 15.57 -12.96
CA ILE A 118 0.03 16.27 -13.33
C ILE A 118 0.14 17.77 -13.02
N ARG A 119 0.63 18.14 -11.85
CA ARG A 119 0.81 19.54 -11.45
C ARG A 119 1.80 20.29 -12.36
N LEU A 120 2.92 19.65 -12.71
CA LEU A 120 3.93 20.21 -13.62
C LEU A 120 3.39 20.34 -15.04
N LEU A 121 2.68 19.32 -15.55
CA LEU A 121 2.07 19.37 -16.88
C LEU A 121 0.95 20.41 -16.97
N GLN A 122 0.19 20.62 -15.90
CA GLN A 122 -0.80 21.69 -15.84
C GLN A 122 -0.15 23.07 -15.81
N HIS A 123 1.00 23.22 -15.12
CA HIS A 123 1.80 24.45 -15.19
C HIS A 123 2.25 24.75 -16.62
N LEU A 124 2.69 23.73 -17.37
CA LEU A 124 3.07 23.85 -18.78
C LEU A 124 1.89 23.98 -19.75
N LYS A 125 0.65 23.92 -19.26
CA LYS A 125 -0.58 23.95 -20.09
C LYS A 125 -0.71 22.79 -21.06
N GLU A 126 -0.07 21.65 -20.76
CA GLU A 126 -0.19 20.43 -21.56
C GLU A 126 -1.43 19.61 -21.22
N ILE A 127 -1.81 19.62 -19.93
CA ILE A 127 -3.04 18.98 -19.42
C ILE A 127 -3.71 19.90 -18.40
N GLU A 128 -4.98 19.65 -18.14
CA GLU A 128 -5.72 20.29 -17.06
C GLU A 128 -6.57 19.26 -16.32
N GLU A 129 -6.68 19.39 -15.00
CA GLU A 129 -7.70 18.63 -14.26
C GLU A 129 -9.10 19.09 -14.67
N PRO A 130 -10.09 18.16 -14.68
CA PRO A 130 -11.47 18.55 -14.90
C PRO A 130 -11.91 19.61 -13.87
N PHE A 131 -12.42 20.72 -14.39
CA PHE A 131 -12.91 21.83 -13.56
C PHE A 131 -14.44 21.76 -13.51
N GLU A 132 -14.99 21.64 -12.31
CA GLU A 132 -16.44 21.55 -12.12
C GLU A 132 -17.13 22.91 -12.29
N LYS A 133 -18.36 22.92 -12.81
CA LYS A 133 -19.11 24.16 -13.08
C LYS A 133 -19.31 25.01 -11.81
N THR A 134 -19.36 24.38 -10.65
CA THR A 134 -19.53 25.05 -9.34
C THR A 134 -18.21 25.28 -8.61
N GLN A 135 -17.09 24.89 -9.20
CA GLN A 135 -15.78 25.02 -8.56
C GLN A 135 -15.27 26.45 -8.67
N VAL A 136 -14.87 27.04 -7.55
CA VAL A 136 -14.21 28.35 -7.50
C VAL A 136 -12.70 28.12 -7.47
N GLY A 137 -12.01 28.48 -8.54
CA GLY A 137 -10.55 28.32 -8.65
C GLY A 137 -9.77 29.34 -7.80
N SER A 138 -10.31 30.56 -7.67
CA SER A 138 -9.75 31.64 -6.86
C SER A 138 -10.83 32.68 -6.63
N SER A 139 -10.90 33.24 -5.42
CA SER A 139 -11.80 34.36 -5.12
C SER A 139 -11.41 35.68 -5.80
N ALA A 140 -10.12 35.83 -6.15
CA ALA A 140 -9.58 37.04 -6.76
C ALA A 140 -9.34 36.94 -8.26
N MET A 141 -9.19 35.72 -8.82
CA MET A 141 -8.77 35.50 -10.20
C MET A 141 -9.63 34.42 -10.84
N ALA A 142 -10.70 34.81 -11.56
CA ALA A 142 -11.66 33.88 -12.16
C ALA A 142 -11.06 32.91 -13.20
N TYR A 143 -9.96 33.28 -13.82
CA TYR A 143 -9.24 32.47 -14.81
C TYR A 143 -8.32 31.41 -14.19
N LYS A 144 -8.06 31.46 -12.87
CA LYS A 144 -7.11 30.56 -12.20
C LYS A 144 -7.69 29.15 -12.08
N ARG A 145 -6.94 28.17 -12.57
CA ARG A 145 -7.27 26.74 -12.51
C ARG A 145 -6.21 26.02 -11.68
N ASN A 146 -6.53 25.71 -10.44
CA ASN A 146 -5.61 25.01 -9.55
C ASN A 146 -5.76 23.49 -9.71
N PRO A 147 -4.68 22.71 -9.75
CA PRO A 147 -4.72 21.25 -9.75
C PRO A 147 -5.02 20.70 -8.35
N MET A 148 -6.20 21.02 -7.80
CA MET A 148 -6.54 20.78 -6.40
C MET A 148 -6.59 19.28 -6.03
N ARG A 149 -6.97 18.42 -6.98
CA ARG A 149 -7.00 16.97 -6.76
C ARG A 149 -5.59 16.41 -6.66
N ALA A 150 -4.71 16.81 -7.57
CA ALA A 150 -3.30 16.42 -7.52
C ALA A 150 -2.58 16.99 -6.28
N GLU A 151 -2.88 18.23 -5.88
CA GLU A 151 -2.35 18.82 -4.64
C GLU A 151 -2.76 18.00 -3.41
N ARG A 152 -4.03 17.64 -3.31
CA ARG A 152 -4.55 16.81 -2.22
C ARG A 152 -3.92 15.41 -2.24
N LEU A 153 -3.83 14.79 -3.41
CA LEU A 153 -3.21 13.49 -3.57
C LEU A 153 -1.74 13.51 -3.15
N THR A 154 -1.00 14.54 -3.53
CA THR A 154 0.40 14.74 -3.10
C THR A 154 0.51 14.84 -1.57
N ALA A 155 -0.37 15.63 -0.93
CA ALA A 155 -0.34 15.82 0.51
C ALA A 155 -0.66 14.52 1.27
N LEU A 156 -1.72 13.79 0.87
CA LEU A 156 -2.10 12.53 1.50
C LEU A 156 -1.05 11.44 1.28
N SER A 157 -0.46 11.35 0.09
CA SER A 157 0.61 10.40 -0.20
C SER A 157 1.83 10.63 0.69
N ARG A 158 2.27 11.89 0.86
CA ARG A 158 3.36 12.22 1.79
C ARG A 158 3.05 11.79 3.22
N HIS A 159 1.83 11.99 3.67
CA HIS A 159 1.39 11.59 5.00
C HIS A 159 1.49 10.07 5.17
N ILE A 160 0.99 9.29 4.21
CA ILE A 160 1.05 7.82 4.23
C ILE A 160 2.51 7.33 4.23
N ILE A 161 3.37 7.91 3.38
CA ILE A 161 4.80 7.56 3.33
C ILE A 161 5.46 7.82 4.70
N THR A 162 5.15 8.93 5.35
CA THR A 162 5.68 9.25 6.67
C THR A 162 5.17 8.28 7.73
N LEU A 163 3.87 7.97 7.75
CA LEU A 163 3.26 7.05 8.71
C LEU A 163 3.78 5.61 8.59
N SER A 164 4.27 5.19 7.44
CA SER A 164 4.76 3.83 7.23
C SER A 164 5.98 3.46 8.08
N ALA A 165 6.68 4.44 8.62
CA ALA A 165 7.80 4.22 9.53
C ALA A 165 7.35 3.73 10.93
N GLU A 166 6.15 4.07 11.35
CA GLU A 166 5.64 3.75 12.69
C GLU A 166 5.42 2.24 12.92
N PRO A 167 4.77 1.48 12.02
CA PRO A 167 4.69 0.03 12.15
C PRO A 167 6.06 -0.67 12.12
N ALA A 168 7.06 -0.08 11.47
CA ALA A 168 8.42 -0.61 11.50
C ALA A 168 9.06 -0.48 12.89
N GLN A 169 8.82 0.61 13.62
CA GLN A 169 9.24 0.76 15.01
C GLN A 169 8.56 -0.27 15.91
N THR A 170 7.25 -0.45 15.77
CA THR A 170 6.50 -1.47 16.52
C THR A 170 7.03 -2.88 16.22
N ALA A 171 7.40 -3.16 14.97
CA ALA A 171 7.95 -4.46 14.58
C ALA A 171 9.40 -4.71 15.06
N ALA A 172 10.09 -3.68 15.53
CA ALA A 172 11.44 -3.76 16.06
C ALA A 172 11.50 -4.18 17.54
N GLU A 173 10.34 -4.26 18.20
CA GLU A 173 10.24 -4.59 19.61
C GLU A 173 9.39 -5.85 19.82
N GLN A 174 9.76 -6.64 20.82
CA GLN A 174 9.00 -7.80 21.30
C GLN A 174 9.31 -8.01 22.77
N TRP A 175 8.45 -7.62 23.63
CA TRP A 175 8.57 -7.61 25.09
C TRP A 175 8.63 -9.01 25.74
N LEU A 176 9.48 -9.91 25.22
CA LEU A 176 9.65 -11.32 25.58
C LEU A 176 8.54 -12.26 25.07
N ASP A 177 7.52 -11.74 24.40
CA ASP A 177 6.33 -12.52 24.07
C ASP A 177 5.92 -12.32 22.59
#